data_4fcd186dcc19b46e5044196393ab7f12
#
_entry.id   4fcd186dcc19b46e5044196393ab7f12
#
_cell.length_a   1.000
_cell.length_b   1.000
_cell.length_c   1.000
_cell.angle_alpha   90.00
_cell.angle_beta   90.00
_cell.angle_gamma   90.00
#
_symmetry.space_group_name_H-M   'P 1'
#
loop_
_entity.id
_entity.type
_entity.pdbx_description
1 polymer ?
#
loop_
_entity_poly.entity_id
_entity_poly.type
_entity_poly.pdbx_seq_one_letter_code
_entity_poly.pdbx_strand_id
1 'polypeptide(L)'
;MKPELSKKSSWWIPKERYYELKHFCLQYDFWKKAYDRLDIQANDPSRIIVAKTEHFDPVQAAVESRDKWYEKIHMVDWACDYATSYAFSIKKPEEAKLLKEAVTKGYSFEKMEARYSTFPVSRDVYYESYRRFFWILDKVRD
;
A
#
# COMPACT_ATOMS: atom_id res chain seq x y z
N MET A 1 3.41 -5.61 20.78
CA MET A 1 4.36 -4.53 20.46
C MET A 1 3.72 -3.55 19.50
N LYS A 2 3.80 -2.27 19.79
CA LYS A 2 3.29 -1.24 18.90
C LYS A 2 4.45 -0.75 18.04
N PRO A 3 4.39 -0.88 16.72
CA PRO A 3 5.53 -0.60 15.85
C PRO A 3 5.97 0.85 15.82
N GLU A 4 5.06 1.77 16.13
CA GLU A 4 5.29 3.21 15.96
C GLU A 4 5.87 3.91 17.20
N LEU A 5 6.00 3.25 18.34
CA LEU A 5 6.11 3.99 19.59
C LEU A 5 7.50 4.22 20.14
N SER A 6 8.55 3.68 19.55
CA SER A 6 9.88 3.85 20.12
C SER A 6 10.68 4.90 19.36
N LYS A 7 10.96 6.03 20.00
CA LYS A 7 11.86 7.06 19.47
C LYS A 7 13.30 6.56 19.34
N LYS A 8 13.62 5.44 19.97
CA LYS A 8 14.94 4.81 19.86
C LYS A 8 15.08 3.94 18.62
N SER A 9 13.97 3.62 17.95
CA SER A 9 14.00 2.84 16.71
C SER A 9 14.57 3.69 15.57
N SER A 10 15.39 3.06 14.73
CA SER A 10 15.87 3.68 13.50
C SER A 10 14.74 4.02 12.52
N TRP A 11 13.60 3.35 12.67
CA TRP A 11 12.43 3.47 11.80
C TRP A 11 11.29 4.25 12.45
N TRP A 12 11.63 5.08 13.44
CA TRP A 12 10.62 5.83 14.17
C TRP A 12 10.00 6.92 13.30
N ILE A 13 8.67 7.05 13.42
CA ILE A 13 7.91 8.19 12.88
C ILE A 13 6.93 8.67 13.96
N PRO A 14 6.48 9.93 13.90
CA PRO A 14 5.49 10.42 14.86
C PRO A 14 4.21 9.58 14.84
N LYS A 15 3.59 9.43 15.99
CA LYS A 15 2.38 8.62 16.18
C LYS A 15 1.26 9.05 15.23
N GLU A 16 1.03 10.35 15.13
CA GLU A 16 -0.04 10.90 14.27
C GLU A 16 0.23 10.58 12.81
N ARG A 17 1.49 10.68 12.39
CA ARG A 17 1.90 10.35 11.03
C ARG A 17 1.72 8.85 10.76
N TYR A 18 2.05 8.02 11.73
CA TYR A 18 1.83 6.57 11.61
C TYR A 18 0.36 6.24 11.34
N TYR A 19 -0.55 6.83 12.12
CA TYR A 19 -1.98 6.57 11.93
C TYR A 19 -2.48 7.12 10.59
N GLU A 20 -1.99 8.24 10.14
CA GLU A 20 -2.33 8.77 8.82
C GLU A 20 -1.92 7.79 7.73
N LEU A 21 -0.68 7.28 7.78
CA LEU A 21 -0.17 6.31 6.82
C LEU A 21 -0.89 4.97 6.91
N LYS A 22 -1.24 4.56 8.11
CA LYS A 22 -2.03 3.34 8.32
C LYS A 22 -3.38 3.43 7.63
N HIS A 23 -4.09 4.53 7.84
CA HIS A 23 -5.38 4.76 7.19
C HIS A 23 -5.24 4.91 5.68
N PHE A 24 -4.16 5.49 5.23
CA PHE A 24 -3.85 5.55 3.80
C PHE A 24 -3.78 4.13 3.21
N CYS A 25 -3.03 3.24 3.82
CA CYS A 25 -2.88 1.86 3.34
C CYS A 25 -4.19 1.06 3.35
N LEU A 26 -5.08 1.34 4.31
CA LEU A 26 -6.36 0.62 4.40
C LEU A 26 -7.29 0.91 3.22
N GLN A 27 -6.99 1.91 2.42
CA GLN A 27 -7.75 2.24 1.22
C GLN A 27 -7.29 1.47 -0.03
N TYR A 28 -6.27 0.62 0.10
CA TYR A 28 -5.62 -0.04 -1.04
C TYR A 28 -6.62 -0.82 -1.92
N ASP A 29 -7.50 -1.61 -1.31
CA ASP A 29 -8.49 -2.39 -2.07
C ASP A 29 -9.45 -1.47 -2.84
N PHE A 30 -9.82 -0.35 -2.24
CA PHE A 30 -10.65 0.65 -2.92
C PHE A 30 -9.91 1.21 -4.16
N TRP A 31 -8.63 1.54 -4.01
CA TRP A 31 -7.84 2.04 -5.16
C TRP A 31 -7.74 0.99 -6.26
N LYS A 32 -7.54 -0.27 -5.91
CA LYS A 32 -7.45 -1.36 -6.88
C LYS A 32 -8.74 -1.50 -7.67
N LYS A 33 -9.87 -1.46 -6.99
CA LYS A 33 -11.19 -1.55 -7.65
C LYS A 33 -11.45 -0.33 -8.52
N ALA A 34 -11.11 0.85 -8.03
CA ALA A 34 -11.27 2.09 -8.80
C ALA A 34 -10.36 2.10 -10.03
N TYR A 35 -9.12 1.66 -9.89
CA TYR A 35 -8.18 1.55 -11.00
C TYR A 35 -8.72 0.59 -12.08
N ASP A 36 -9.14 -0.60 -11.67
CA ASP A 36 -9.61 -1.62 -12.61
C ASP A 36 -10.83 -1.12 -13.39
N ARG A 37 -11.76 -0.47 -12.72
CA ARG A 37 -12.95 0.10 -13.37
C ARG A 37 -12.59 1.20 -14.36
N LEU A 38 -11.69 2.11 -13.97
CA LEU A 38 -11.29 3.23 -14.83
C LEU A 38 -10.39 2.77 -15.98
N ASP A 39 -9.62 1.70 -15.79
CA ASP A 39 -8.83 1.11 -16.86
C ASP A 39 -9.75 0.56 -17.97
N ILE A 40 -10.83 -0.10 -17.58
CA ILE A 40 -11.83 -0.56 -18.54
C ILE A 40 -12.45 0.63 -19.28
N GLN A 41 -12.80 1.71 -18.59
CA GLN A 41 -13.38 2.90 -19.17
C GLN A 41 -12.38 3.61 -20.13
N ALA A 42 -11.11 3.68 -19.75
CA ALA A 42 -10.07 4.29 -20.59
C ALA A 42 -9.85 3.50 -21.88
N ASN A 43 -10.01 2.16 -21.83
CA ASN A 43 -9.82 1.28 -23.00
C ASN A 43 -11.09 1.10 -23.81
N ASP A 44 -12.26 1.41 -23.26
CA ASP A 44 -13.55 1.30 -23.92
C ASP A 44 -14.40 2.55 -23.62
N PRO A 45 -14.24 3.61 -24.42
CA PRO A 45 -14.95 4.89 -24.18
C PRO A 45 -16.46 4.75 -24.13
N SER A 46 -17.05 3.72 -24.76
CA SER A 46 -18.50 3.53 -24.77
C SER A 46 -19.08 3.23 -23.37
N ARG A 47 -18.22 2.83 -22.43
CA ARG A 47 -18.62 2.52 -21.05
C ARG A 47 -18.54 3.72 -20.11
N ILE A 48 -18.07 4.85 -20.60
CA ILE A 48 -17.92 6.04 -19.75
C ILE A 48 -19.28 6.75 -19.66
N ILE A 49 -19.82 6.82 -18.43
CA ILE A 49 -21.08 7.49 -18.15
C ILE A 49 -20.76 8.76 -17.35
N VAL A 50 -20.61 9.88 -18.04
CA VAL A 50 -20.31 11.17 -17.43
C VAL A 50 -21.10 12.28 -18.12
N ALA A 51 -21.34 13.36 -17.40
CA ALA A 51 -21.98 14.54 -18.00
C ALA A 51 -20.99 15.17 -18.99
N LYS A 52 -21.47 15.41 -20.21
CA LYS A 52 -20.67 16.05 -21.24
C LYS A 52 -20.75 17.56 -21.12
N THR A 53 -19.61 18.21 -21.05
CA THR A 53 -19.50 19.66 -21.19
C THR A 53 -18.63 19.96 -22.40
N GLU A 54 -18.67 21.21 -22.85
CA GLU A 54 -17.97 21.65 -24.05
C GLU A 54 -16.46 21.38 -24.00
N HIS A 55 -15.86 21.45 -22.80
CA HIS A 55 -14.42 21.29 -22.62
C HIS A 55 -14.05 19.99 -21.90
N PHE A 56 -14.99 19.08 -21.76
CA PHE A 56 -14.78 17.85 -21.00
C PHE A 56 -14.51 16.68 -21.94
N ASP A 57 -13.35 16.02 -21.75
CA ASP A 57 -12.99 14.80 -22.45
C ASP A 57 -13.10 13.60 -21.48
N PRO A 58 -14.13 12.76 -21.64
CA PRO A 58 -14.32 11.61 -20.73
C PRO A 58 -13.16 10.61 -20.74
N VAL A 59 -12.55 10.39 -21.89
CA VAL A 59 -11.43 9.45 -22.00
C VAL A 59 -10.22 9.98 -21.25
N GLN A 60 -9.88 11.24 -21.46
CA GLN A 60 -8.76 11.88 -20.77
C GLN A 60 -8.99 11.91 -19.25
N ALA A 61 -10.21 12.23 -18.81
CA ALA A 61 -10.56 12.24 -17.39
C ALA A 61 -10.39 10.84 -16.76
N ALA A 62 -10.83 9.81 -17.47
CA ALA A 62 -10.66 8.42 -16.99
C ALA A 62 -9.19 8.02 -16.90
N VAL A 63 -8.38 8.39 -17.89
CA VAL A 63 -6.93 8.11 -17.89
C VAL A 63 -6.24 8.82 -16.73
N GLU A 64 -6.52 10.10 -16.53
CA GLU A 64 -5.92 10.89 -15.44
C GLU A 64 -6.28 10.33 -14.07
N SER A 65 -7.55 9.96 -13.87
CA SER A 65 -7.99 9.35 -12.61
C SER A 65 -7.38 7.98 -12.39
N ARG A 66 -7.29 7.16 -13.44
CA ARG A 66 -6.64 5.85 -13.38
C ARG A 66 -5.18 5.99 -12.94
N ASP A 67 -4.45 6.92 -13.53
CA ASP A 67 -3.02 7.13 -13.24
C ASP A 67 -2.83 7.61 -11.79
N LYS A 68 -3.75 8.40 -11.27
CA LYS A 68 -3.73 8.85 -9.89
C LYS A 68 -3.87 7.68 -8.91
N TRP A 69 -4.79 6.75 -9.18
CA TRP A 69 -4.94 5.54 -8.37
C TRP A 69 -3.72 4.62 -8.50
N TYR A 70 -3.19 4.51 -9.71
CA TYR A 70 -1.99 3.71 -9.97
C TYR A 70 -0.80 4.20 -9.13
N GLU A 71 -0.59 5.50 -9.04
CA GLU A 71 0.51 6.06 -8.24
C GLU A 71 0.41 5.66 -6.78
N LYS A 72 -0.79 5.70 -6.21
CA LYS A 72 -1.02 5.30 -4.81
C LYS A 72 -0.77 3.81 -4.61
N ILE A 73 -1.28 2.98 -5.49
CA ILE A 73 -1.07 1.52 -5.47
C ILE A 73 0.42 1.21 -5.55
N HIS A 74 1.09 1.81 -6.52
CA HIS A 74 2.52 1.59 -6.76
C HIS A 74 3.38 2.01 -5.57
N MET A 75 3.03 3.10 -4.92
CA MET A 75 3.73 3.59 -3.73
C MET A 75 3.72 2.55 -2.61
N VAL A 76 2.57 1.94 -2.33
CA VAL A 76 2.45 0.90 -1.32
C VAL A 76 3.21 -0.36 -1.74
N ASP A 77 3.04 -0.81 -2.97
CA ASP A 77 3.71 -2.01 -3.50
C ASP A 77 5.23 -1.85 -3.43
N TRP A 78 5.75 -0.73 -3.88
CA TRP A 78 7.18 -0.44 -3.85
C TRP A 78 7.73 -0.41 -2.42
N ALA A 79 7.01 0.23 -1.51
CA ALA A 79 7.43 0.32 -0.11
C ALA A 79 7.49 -1.07 0.55
N CYS A 80 6.55 -1.95 0.22
CA CYS A 80 6.55 -3.33 0.71
C CYS A 80 7.76 -4.10 0.19
N ASP A 81 8.05 -4.00 -1.10
CA ASP A 81 9.20 -4.67 -1.71
C ASP A 81 10.50 -4.19 -1.08
N TYR A 82 10.64 -2.89 -0.94
CA TYR A 82 11.85 -2.30 -0.39
C TYR A 82 12.04 -2.64 1.09
N ALA A 83 10.96 -2.62 1.87
CA ALA A 83 11.02 -2.91 3.29
C ALA A 83 11.48 -4.34 3.58
N THR A 84 11.08 -5.30 2.75
CA THR A 84 11.44 -6.71 2.95
C THR A 84 12.79 -7.08 2.36
N SER A 85 13.29 -6.32 1.39
CA SER A 85 14.59 -6.59 0.75
C SER A 85 15.74 -5.80 1.37
N TYR A 86 15.46 -4.86 2.26
CA TYR A 86 16.41 -3.87 2.74
C TYR A 86 17.67 -4.49 3.38
N ALA A 87 17.48 -5.41 4.31
CA ALA A 87 18.59 -5.89 5.14
C ALA A 87 19.58 -6.78 4.39
N PHE A 88 19.14 -7.46 3.33
CA PHE A 88 19.92 -8.50 2.69
C PHE A 88 20.18 -8.23 1.21
N SER A 89 19.72 -7.12 0.70
CA SER A 89 19.79 -6.77 -0.73
C SER A 89 19.20 -7.85 -1.64
N ILE A 90 18.42 -8.78 -1.07
CA ILE A 90 17.75 -9.86 -1.77
C ILE A 90 16.26 -9.64 -1.67
N LYS A 91 15.60 -9.58 -2.82
CA LYS A 91 14.16 -9.48 -2.85
C LYS A 91 13.54 -10.76 -2.30
N LYS A 92 12.56 -10.58 -1.40
CA LYS A 92 11.81 -11.68 -0.80
C LYS A 92 10.34 -11.49 -1.18
N PRO A 93 9.94 -11.90 -2.40
CA PRO A 93 8.59 -11.62 -2.89
C PRO A 93 7.48 -12.21 -2.01
N GLU A 94 7.72 -13.36 -1.39
CA GLU A 94 6.73 -13.95 -0.48
C GLU A 94 6.54 -13.10 0.77
N GLU A 95 7.63 -12.59 1.35
CA GLU A 95 7.56 -11.72 2.53
C GLU A 95 6.92 -10.38 2.17
N ALA A 96 7.25 -9.82 0.99
CA ALA A 96 6.64 -8.58 0.52
C ALA A 96 5.14 -8.73 0.35
N LYS A 97 4.68 -9.84 -0.19
CA LYS A 97 3.27 -10.15 -0.37
C LYS A 97 2.54 -10.25 0.97
N LEU A 98 3.15 -10.91 1.94
CA LEU A 98 2.60 -11.04 3.29
C LEU A 98 2.55 -9.69 4.00
N LEU A 99 3.58 -8.89 3.87
CA LEU A 99 3.62 -7.55 4.44
C LEU A 99 2.54 -6.66 3.81
N LYS A 100 2.36 -6.73 2.51
CA LYS A 100 1.31 -5.99 1.81
C LYS A 100 -0.08 -6.36 2.34
N GLU A 101 -0.36 -7.64 2.50
CA GLU A 101 -1.63 -8.09 3.09
C GLU A 101 -1.81 -7.49 4.48
N ALA A 102 -0.78 -7.54 5.31
CA ALA A 102 -0.85 -7.03 6.67
C ALA A 102 -1.15 -5.52 6.72
N VAL A 103 -0.44 -4.72 5.93
CA VAL A 103 -0.59 -3.26 5.98
C VAL A 103 -1.86 -2.77 5.30
N THR A 104 -2.31 -3.45 4.25
CA THR A 104 -3.52 -3.05 3.52
C THR A 104 -4.81 -3.53 4.19
N LYS A 105 -4.73 -4.57 5.02
CA LYS A 105 -5.87 -5.08 5.79
C LYS A 105 -5.84 -4.67 7.26
N GLY A 106 -4.72 -4.12 7.72
CA GLY A 106 -4.57 -3.73 9.11
C GLY A 106 -4.43 -4.90 10.07
N TYR A 107 -3.83 -6.00 9.62
CA TYR A 107 -3.68 -7.21 10.43
C TYR A 107 -2.46 -7.14 11.34
N SER A 108 -2.63 -7.65 12.57
CA SER A 108 -1.52 -7.88 13.51
C SER A 108 -0.74 -9.13 13.11
N PHE A 109 0.41 -9.35 13.77
CA PHE A 109 1.17 -10.58 13.59
C PHE A 109 0.32 -11.79 13.94
N GLU A 110 -0.40 -11.75 15.06
CA GLU A 110 -1.25 -12.85 15.52
C GLU A 110 -2.34 -13.18 14.51
N LYS A 111 -2.93 -12.16 13.90
CA LYS A 111 -3.96 -12.35 12.87
C LYS A 111 -3.35 -12.98 11.62
N MET A 112 -2.18 -12.54 11.19
CA MET A 112 -1.49 -13.10 10.04
C MET A 112 -1.10 -14.55 10.30
N GLU A 113 -0.55 -14.85 11.47
CA GLU A 113 -0.18 -16.20 11.86
C GLU A 113 -1.39 -17.14 11.86
N ALA A 114 -2.54 -16.66 12.32
CA ALA A 114 -3.76 -17.45 12.35
C ALA A 114 -4.32 -17.75 10.96
N ARG A 115 -4.01 -16.94 9.96
CA ARG A 115 -4.50 -17.10 8.59
C ARG A 115 -3.71 -18.13 7.78
N TYR A 116 -2.52 -18.50 8.25
CA TYR A 116 -1.64 -19.43 7.52
C TYR A 116 -1.31 -20.63 8.40
N SER A 117 -1.29 -21.81 7.81
CA SER A 117 -0.94 -23.05 8.54
C SER A 117 0.51 -23.03 9.01
N THR A 118 1.39 -22.40 8.22
CA THR A 118 2.79 -22.17 8.59
C THR A 118 3.14 -20.76 8.16
N PHE A 119 3.29 -19.85 9.12
CA PHE A 119 3.67 -18.49 8.82
C PHE A 119 5.22 -18.40 8.81
N PRO A 120 5.82 -17.98 7.68
CA PRO A 120 7.26 -18.12 7.48
C PRO A 120 8.11 -17.07 8.18
N VAL A 121 7.49 -16.10 8.87
CA VAL A 121 8.19 -14.94 9.43
C VAL A 121 7.99 -14.92 10.93
N SER A 122 9.07 -14.70 11.70
CA SER A 122 8.98 -14.53 13.14
C SER A 122 8.33 -13.18 13.49
N ARG A 123 7.84 -13.07 14.73
CA ARG A 123 7.22 -11.85 15.23
C ARG A 123 8.17 -10.65 15.12
N ASP A 124 9.44 -10.84 15.49
CA ASP A 124 10.42 -9.75 15.47
C ASP A 124 10.73 -9.29 14.05
N VAL A 125 10.89 -10.22 13.13
CA VAL A 125 11.13 -9.90 11.71
C VAL A 125 9.90 -9.21 11.10
N TYR A 126 8.71 -9.70 11.44
CA TYR A 126 7.45 -9.10 10.98
C TYR A 126 7.35 -7.62 11.38
N TYR A 127 7.52 -7.33 12.67
CA TYR A 127 7.40 -5.95 13.14
C TYR A 127 8.56 -5.06 12.72
N GLU A 128 9.75 -5.62 12.53
CA GLU A 128 10.86 -4.87 11.95
C GLU A 128 10.55 -4.43 10.52
N SER A 129 10.05 -5.35 9.70
CA SER A 129 9.62 -5.04 8.33
C SER A 129 8.45 -4.07 8.31
N TYR A 130 7.50 -4.24 9.24
CA TYR A 130 6.33 -3.39 9.38
C TYR A 130 6.74 -1.94 9.70
N ARG A 131 7.64 -1.74 10.67
CA ARG A 131 8.16 -0.41 11.01
C ARG A 131 8.93 0.20 9.85
N ARG A 132 9.75 -0.58 9.20
CA ARG A 132 10.55 -0.13 8.05
C ARG A 132 9.64 0.29 6.90
N PHE A 133 8.57 -0.45 6.65
CA PHE A 133 7.57 -0.11 5.63
C PHE A 133 7.00 1.29 5.87
N PHE A 134 6.53 1.57 7.09
CA PHE A 134 5.92 2.86 7.38
C PHE A 134 6.94 4.00 7.34
N TRP A 135 8.16 3.75 7.74
CA TRP A 135 9.23 4.73 7.62
C TRP A 135 9.53 5.07 6.15
N ILE A 136 9.59 4.05 5.29
CA ILE A 136 9.81 4.24 3.86
C ILE A 136 8.62 4.97 3.24
N LEU A 137 7.41 4.57 3.57
CA LEU A 137 6.21 5.20 3.06
C LEU A 137 6.14 6.68 3.44
N ASP A 138 6.55 7.00 4.67
CA ASP A 138 6.64 8.39 5.14
C ASP A 138 7.57 9.23 4.24
N LYS A 139 8.67 8.64 3.77
CA LYS A 139 9.63 9.34 2.92
C LYS A 139 9.13 9.57 1.50
N VAL A 140 8.32 8.68 0.96
CA VAL A 140 7.85 8.77 -0.42
C VAL A 140 6.47 9.43 -0.55
N ARG A 141 5.74 9.51 0.54
CA ARG A 141 4.44 10.17 0.57
C ARG A 141 4.53 11.47 1.38
N ASP A 142 4.29 12.55 0.71
CA ASP A 142 4.27 13.87 1.36
C ASP A 142 3.00 14.12 2.16
#